data_e83d58a8958fc7710f0bc0336274be6f
#
_entry.id   e83d58a8958fc7710f0bc0336274be6f
#
_cell.length_a   1.000
_cell.length_b   1.000
_cell.length_c   1.000
_cell.angle_alpha   90.00
_cell.angle_beta   90.00
_cell.angle_gamma   90.00
#
_symmetry.space_group_name_H-M   'P 1'
#
loop_
_entity.id
_entity.type
_entity.pdbx_description
1 polymer ?
#
loop_
_entity_poly.entity_id
_entity_poly.type
_entity_poly.pdbx_seq_one_letter_code
_entity_poly.pdbx_strand_id
1 'polypeptide(L)'
;MSETTNTDAVRDFCWSVIYDLRQPMTAISGHTQRAQLLVATDPSGARHAMDEVLKQIARIDRLLVDLYERERRAPDTTELDLPWGDRPAREGVKT
;
A
#
# COMPACT_ATOMS: atom_id res chain seq x y z
N MET A 1 -31.62 -5.80 5.67
CA MET A 1 -30.92 -5.78 4.45
C MET A 1 -29.88 -4.74 4.34
N SER A 2 -30.05 -3.63 4.99
CA SER A 2 -29.00 -2.65 4.92
C SER A 2 -27.71 -3.17 5.48
N GLU A 3 -27.78 -4.02 6.48
CA GLU A 3 -26.57 -4.58 7.02
C GLU A 3 -25.84 -5.43 6.02
N THR A 4 -26.58 -6.22 5.27
CA THR A 4 -25.96 -7.06 4.28
C THR A 4 -25.29 -6.21 3.22
N THR A 5 -25.94 -5.14 2.82
CA THR A 5 -25.36 -4.26 1.82
C THR A 5 -24.07 -3.62 2.32
N ASN A 6 -24.07 -3.20 3.57
CA ASN A 6 -22.85 -2.62 4.13
C ASN A 6 -21.73 -3.62 4.21
N THR A 7 -22.06 -4.84 4.56
CA THR A 7 -21.05 -5.88 4.63
C THR A 7 -20.45 -6.15 3.27
N ASP A 8 -21.31 -6.16 2.25
CA ASP A 8 -20.81 -6.38 0.90
C ASP A 8 -19.91 -5.24 0.46
N ALA A 9 -20.29 -4.02 0.78
CA ALA A 9 -19.49 -2.87 0.40
C ALA A 9 -18.13 -2.91 1.07
N VAL A 10 -18.08 -3.27 2.33
CA VAL A 10 -16.82 -3.37 3.04
C VAL A 10 -15.96 -4.47 2.44
N ARG A 11 -16.58 -5.60 2.13
CA ARG A 11 -15.84 -6.69 1.55
C ARG A 11 -15.29 -6.30 0.19
N ASP A 12 -16.08 -5.63 -0.62
CA ASP A 12 -15.62 -5.20 -1.93
C ASP A 12 -14.47 -4.23 -1.80
N PHE A 13 -14.55 -3.33 -0.85
CA PHE A 13 -13.49 -2.38 -0.62
C PHE A 13 -12.21 -3.09 -0.23
N CYS A 14 -12.32 -4.04 0.68
CA CYS A 14 -11.14 -4.79 1.12
C CYS A 14 -10.52 -5.56 -0.03
N TRP A 15 -11.34 -6.20 -0.85
CA TRP A 15 -10.83 -6.94 -1.98
C TRP A 15 -10.13 -6.03 -2.97
N SER A 16 -10.69 -4.84 -3.17
CA SER A 16 -10.09 -3.87 -4.06
C SER A 16 -8.72 -3.46 -3.56
N VAL A 17 -8.60 -3.21 -2.27
CA VAL A 17 -7.33 -2.83 -1.68
C VAL A 17 -6.32 -3.95 -1.81
N ILE A 18 -6.75 -5.16 -1.49
CA ILE A 18 -5.86 -6.31 -1.59
C ILE A 18 -5.37 -6.48 -3.02
N TYR A 19 -6.28 -6.33 -3.96
CA TYR A 19 -5.93 -6.50 -5.36
C TYR A 19 -4.92 -5.45 -5.79
N ASP A 20 -5.16 -4.20 -5.42
CA ASP A 20 -4.28 -3.12 -5.83
C ASP A 20 -2.91 -3.22 -5.21
N LEU A 21 -2.81 -3.76 -4.01
CA LEU A 21 -1.52 -3.89 -3.35
C LEU A 21 -0.74 -5.11 -3.83
N ARG A 22 -1.43 -6.07 -4.41
CA ARG A 22 -0.79 -7.31 -4.76
C ARG A 22 0.30 -7.14 -5.81
N GLN A 23 0.06 -6.28 -6.78
CA GLN A 23 1.03 -6.07 -7.83
C GLN A 23 2.34 -5.50 -7.33
N PRO A 24 2.34 -4.37 -6.63
CA PRO A 24 3.62 -3.84 -6.15
C PRO A 24 4.29 -4.77 -5.16
N MET A 25 3.52 -5.51 -4.38
CA MET A 25 4.13 -6.45 -3.44
C MET A 25 4.81 -7.60 -4.15
N THR A 26 4.20 -8.07 -5.23
CA THR A 26 4.82 -9.11 -6.03
C THR A 26 6.10 -8.59 -6.67
N ALA A 27 6.06 -7.37 -7.14
CA ALA A 27 7.26 -6.76 -7.74
C ALA A 27 8.37 -6.61 -6.70
N ILE A 28 8.03 -6.22 -5.48
CA ILE A 28 9.01 -6.12 -4.42
C ILE A 28 9.69 -7.47 -4.19
N SER A 29 8.87 -8.50 -4.12
CA SER A 29 9.41 -9.83 -3.90
C SER A 29 10.36 -10.23 -5.02
N GLY A 30 9.97 -10.00 -6.25
CA GLY A 30 10.81 -10.34 -7.39
C GLY A 30 12.10 -9.58 -7.41
N HIS A 31 12.04 -8.29 -7.20
CA HIS A 31 13.25 -7.48 -7.21
C HIS A 31 14.16 -7.82 -6.04
N THR A 32 13.59 -8.15 -4.90
CA THR A 32 14.39 -8.53 -3.75
C THR A 32 15.12 -9.82 -4.02
N GLN A 33 14.46 -10.79 -4.60
CA GLN A 33 15.11 -12.05 -4.94
C GLN A 33 16.22 -11.82 -5.95
N ARG A 34 15.96 -10.97 -6.91
CA ARG A 34 16.95 -10.66 -7.91
C ARG A 34 18.17 -10.02 -7.26
N ALA A 35 17.95 -9.09 -6.33
CA ALA A 35 19.07 -8.45 -5.63
C ALA A 35 19.87 -9.49 -4.89
N GLN A 36 19.22 -10.42 -4.24
CA GLN A 36 19.92 -11.46 -3.51
C GLN A 36 20.79 -12.31 -4.43
N LEU A 37 20.29 -12.59 -5.61
CA LEU A 37 21.04 -13.40 -6.54
C LEU A 37 22.24 -12.65 -7.11
N LEU A 38 22.13 -11.36 -7.25
CA LEU A 38 23.16 -10.58 -7.92
C LEU A 38 24.19 -9.97 -6.96
N VAL A 39 23.90 -9.98 -5.68
CA VAL A 39 24.71 -9.19 -4.77
C VAL A 39 26.19 -9.55 -4.83
N ALA A 40 26.52 -10.80 -5.05
CA ALA A 40 27.91 -11.22 -5.06
C ALA A 40 28.56 -11.10 -6.43
N THR A 41 27.79 -11.23 -7.48
CA THR A 41 28.37 -11.27 -8.83
C THR A 41 28.17 -9.98 -9.60
N ASP A 42 27.12 -9.24 -9.28
CA ASP A 42 26.81 -8.01 -9.98
C ASP A 42 26.26 -7.01 -9.00
N PRO A 43 27.11 -6.40 -8.17
CA PRO A 43 26.61 -5.49 -7.14
C PRO A 43 25.83 -4.32 -7.70
N SER A 44 26.20 -3.86 -8.88
CA SER A 44 25.49 -2.76 -9.50
C SER A 44 24.06 -3.17 -9.86
N GLY A 45 23.91 -4.37 -10.40
CA GLY A 45 22.59 -4.87 -10.71
C GLY A 45 21.78 -5.11 -9.47
N ALA A 46 22.43 -5.57 -8.40
CA ALA A 46 21.73 -5.75 -7.14
C ALA A 46 21.22 -4.43 -6.60
N ARG A 47 22.04 -3.40 -6.69
CA ARG A 47 21.64 -2.09 -6.22
C ARG A 47 20.47 -1.56 -7.03
N HIS A 48 20.51 -1.77 -8.34
CA HIS A 48 19.41 -1.35 -9.19
C HIS A 48 18.12 -2.05 -8.78
N ALA A 49 18.19 -3.34 -8.49
CA ALA A 49 17.01 -4.08 -8.07
C ALA A 49 16.47 -3.54 -6.75
N MET A 50 17.35 -3.16 -5.85
CA MET A 50 16.91 -2.60 -4.59
C MET A 50 16.27 -1.23 -4.76
N ASP A 51 16.78 -0.45 -5.71
CA ASP A 51 16.13 0.81 -6.02
C ASP A 51 14.70 0.59 -6.52
N GLU A 52 14.50 -0.46 -7.28
CA GLU A 52 13.17 -0.78 -7.75
C GLU A 52 12.26 -1.18 -6.60
N VAL A 53 12.81 -1.86 -5.61
CA VAL A 53 12.02 -2.20 -4.43
C VAL A 53 11.54 -0.91 -3.75
N LEU A 54 12.43 0.05 -3.60
CA LEU A 54 12.05 1.30 -2.96
C LEU A 54 10.98 2.04 -3.74
N LYS A 55 11.05 1.98 -5.06
CA LYS A 55 10.03 2.59 -5.89
C LYS A 55 8.68 1.94 -5.67
N GLN A 56 8.66 0.62 -5.54
CA GLN A 56 7.41 -0.07 -5.32
C GLN A 56 6.84 0.24 -3.94
N ILE A 57 7.70 0.39 -2.96
CA ILE A 57 7.25 0.76 -1.63
C ILE A 57 6.61 2.14 -1.66
N ALA A 58 7.23 3.08 -2.37
CA ALA A 58 6.67 4.41 -2.51
C ALA A 58 5.31 4.36 -3.20
N ARG A 59 5.16 3.46 -4.15
CA ARG A 59 3.91 3.29 -4.84
C ARG A 59 2.82 2.78 -3.90
N ILE A 60 3.16 1.83 -3.04
CA ILE A 60 2.22 1.32 -2.06
C ILE A 60 1.79 2.45 -1.13
N ASP A 61 2.75 3.22 -0.67
CA ASP A 61 2.47 4.33 0.21
C ASP A 61 1.48 5.30 -0.44
N ARG A 62 1.70 5.61 -1.70
CA ARG A 62 0.81 6.51 -2.40
C ARG A 62 -0.59 5.92 -2.55
N LEU A 63 -0.66 4.63 -2.83
CA LEU A 63 -1.96 3.97 -2.93
C LEU A 63 -2.72 4.07 -1.63
N LEU A 64 -2.03 3.85 -0.53
CA LEU A 64 -2.68 3.91 0.78
C LEU A 64 -3.14 5.31 1.11
N VAL A 65 -2.32 6.29 0.79
CA VAL A 65 -2.70 7.67 1.04
C VAL A 65 -3.91 8.05 0.18
N ASP A 66 -3.91 7.64 -1.08
CA ASP A 66 -5.02 7.93 -1.96
C ASP A 66 -6.31 7.29 -1.46
N LEU A 67 -6.22 6.07 -0.98
CA LEU A 67 -7.37 5.40 -0.44
C LEU A 67 -7.91 6.12 0.78
N TYR A 68 -7.00 6.52 1.65
CA TYR A 68 -7.40 7.23 2.85
C TYR A 68 -8.08 8.55 2.49
N GLU A 69 -7.52 9.28 1.55
CA GLU A 69 -8.09 10.55 1.14
C GLU A 69 -9.47 10.35 0.52
N ARG A 70 -9.61 9.31 -0.25
CA ARG A 70 -10.88 9.02 -0.89
C ARG A 70 -11.94 8.71 0.15
N GLU A 71 -11.57 7.92 1.14
CA GLU A 71 -12.52 7.57 2.19
C GLU A 71 -12.89 8.76 3.02
N ARG A 72 -11.96 9.64 3.23
CA ARG A 72 -12.24 10.82 4.02
C ARG A 72 -13.26 11.71 3.37
N ARG A 73 -13.29 11.73 2.05
CA ARG A 73 -14.21 12.58 1.35
C ARG A 73 -15.63 12.04 1.35
N ALA A 74 -15.79 10.76 1.53
CA ALA A 74 -17.10 10.18 1.51
C ALA A 74 -17.83 10.52 2.80
N PRO A 75 -19.07 10.92 2.72
CA PRO A 75 -19.77 11.30 3.94
C PRO A 75 -19.92 10.18 4.93
N ASP A 76 -20.04 8.98 4.43
CA ASP A 76 -20.26 7.87 5.32
C ASP A 76 -19.07 7.47 6.08
N THR A 77 -17.90 7.82 5.61
CA THR A 77 -16.70 7.33 6.24
C THR A 77 -16.29 8.15 7.41
N THR A 78 -17.00 9.19 7.69
CA THR A 78 -16.63 9.97 8.85
C THR A 78 -16.69 9.16 10.09
N GLU A 79 -17.45 8.09 10.07
CA GLU A 79 -17.52 7.30 11.22
C GLU A 79 -16.51 6.23 11.29
N LEU A 80 -15.77 6.04 10.25
CA LEU A 80 -14.77 5.03 10.22
C LEU A 80 -13.57 5.50 10.96
N ASP A 81 -13.41 5.07 12.15
CA ASP A 81 -12.34 5.53 12.99
C ASP A 81 -11.15 4.65 12.78
N LEU A 82 -10.33 4.95 11.85
CA LEU A 82 -9.16 4.13 11.58
C LEU A 82 -8.10 4.36 12.62
N PRO A 83 -7.51 3.30 13.12
CA PRO A 83 -6.54 3.43 14.19
C PRO A 83 -5.36 4.31 13.85
N TRP A 84 -4.94 4.26 12.60
CA TRP A 84 -3.80 5.05 12.23
C TRP A 84 -4.22 6.33 11.57
N GLY A 85 -5.47 6.50 11.47
CA GLY A 85 -5.98 7.44 10.59
C GLY A 85 -5.71 8.79 10.73
N ASP A 86 -6.00 9.35 11.72
CA ASP A 86 -6.14 10.67 11.65
C ASP A 86 -5.13 11.34 12.28
N ARG A 87 -4.10 11.18 12.45
CA ARG A 87 -3.37 12.11 13.04
C ARG A 87 -2.00 11.82 13.06
N PRO A 88 -1.62 11.27 13.93
CA PRO A 88 -0.21 11.27 14.14
C PRO A 88 0.52 10.70 12.98
N ALA A 89 -0.14 9.90 12.24
CA ALA A 89 0.52 9.32 11.10
C ALA A 89 1.03 10.39 10.19
N ARG A 90 0.22 11.39 10.03
CA ARG A 90 0.60 12.42 9.14
C ARG A 90 1.77 13.18 9.65
N GLU A 91 1.79 13.44 10.91
CA GLU A 91 2.89 14.15 11.47
C GLU A 91 4.15 13.35 11.42
N GLY A 92 4.04 12.07 11.63
CA GLY A 92 5.19 11.23 11.55
C GLY A 92 5.80 11.26 10.19
N VAL A 93 4.99 11.30 9.19
CA VAL A 93 5.50 11.33 7.85
C VAL A 93 6.24 12.60 7.59
N LYS A 94 5.80 13.67 8.18
CA LYS A 94 6.47 14.90 7.96
C LYS A 94 7.84 14.91 8.49
N THR A 95 8.05 14.27 9.56
CA THR A 95 9.39 14.23 10.06
C THR A 95 10.22 13.34 9.23
#